data_d6a076f922b650df0348b0e21b947232
#
_entry.id   d6a076f922b650df0348b0e21b947232
#
_cell.length_a   1.000
_cell.length_b   1.000
_cell.length_c   1.000
_cell.angle_alpha   90.00
_cell.angle_beta   90.00
_cell.angle_gamma   90.00
#
_symmetry.space_group_name_H-M   'P 1'
#
loop_
_entity.id
_entity.type
_entity.pdbx_description
1 polymer ?
#
loop_
_entity_poly.entity_id
_entity_poly.type
_entity_poly.pdbx_seq_one_letter_code
_entity_poly.pdbx_strand_id
1 'polypeptide(L)'
;YFIEMNTRLQVEHTVTELITDIDLVQEQIKIAFGEKLSFRQKDIKYQGHAIECRLNAEDPYNFMPSPGTISRFHLPGGPGVRIDTHAYGGYKVPSNYDSMVGKLITYGESRDQALARMDIALSEIVIEGIKTNVPLHRDLVNDGSFMDGGVNIHYLENKLKNKS
;
A
#
# COMPACT_ATOMS: atom_id res chain seq x y z
N TYR A 1 20.03 -15.46 -7.54
CA TYR A 1 21.05 -14.47 -7.92
C TYR A 1 20.78 -13.16 -7.21
N PHE A 2 21.82 -12.57 -6.59
CA PHE A 2 21.75 -11.22 -6.06
C PHE A 2 21.79 -10.22 -7.21
N ILE A 3 20.87 -9.24 -7.24
CA ILE A 3 20.80 -8.20 -8.26
C ILE A 3 21.27 -6.87 -7.68
N GLU A 4 20.59 -6.40 -6.62
CA GLU A 4 20.91 -5.12 -5.98
C GLU A 4 20.42 -5.08 -4.52
N MET A 5 20.89 -4.08 -3.77
CA MET A 5 20.39 -3.73 -2.45
C MET A 5 19.84 -2.30 -2.48
N ASN A 6 18.58 -2.12 -2.14
CA ASN A 6 17.97 -0.80 -2.01
C ASN A 6 18.32 -0.20 -0.64
N THR A 7 19.42 0.53 -0.56
CA THR A 7 19.90 1.15 0.70
C THR A 7 19.16 2.46 1.02
N ARG A 8 17.86 2.42 1.02
CA ARG A 8 16.96 3.55 1.29
C ARG A 8 15.64 3.05 1.87
N LEU A 9 14.86 3.96 2.44
CA LEU A 9 13.48 3.66 2.78
C LEU A 9 12.70 3.25 1.52
N GLN A 10 11.90 2.20 1.61
CA GLN A 10 11.05 1.72 0.52
C GLN A 10 9.60 2.12 0.73
N VAL A 11 8.80 2.13 -0.33
CA VAL A 11 7.37 2.47 -0.27
C VAL A 11 6.66 1.54 0.72
N GLU A 12 6.98 0.25 0.67
CA GLU A 12 6.39 -0.83 1.46
C GLU A 12 6.88 -0.94 2.91
N HIS A 13 7.67 0.03 3.42
CA HIS A 13 8.16 0.03 4.81
C HIS A 13 7.03 -0.05 5.84
N THR A 14 5.85 0.45 5.49
CA THR A 14 4.67 0.46 6.37
C THR A 14 4.20 -0.92 6.79
N VAL A 15 4.35 -1.94 5.91
CA VAL A 15 4.06 -3.35 6.25
C VAL A 15 4.99 -3.82 7.36
N THR A 16 6.29 -3.55 7.22
CA THR A 16 7.29 -3.91 8.24
C THR A 16 7.01 -3.20 9.56
N GLU A 17 6.70 -1.91 9.52
CA GLU A 17 6.38 -1.13 10.72
C GLU A 17 5.20 -1.73 11.49
N LEU A 18 4.11 -2.09 10.79
CA LEU A 18 2.92 -2.63 11.44
C LEU A 18 3.12 -4.02 12.05
N ILE A 19 3.95 -4.88 11.46
CA ILE A 19 4.16 -6.23 11.98
C ILE A 19 5.31 -6.30 13.00
N THR A 20 6.14 -5.26 13.12
CA THR A 20 7.28 -5.22 14.06
C THR A 20 7.10 -4.21 15.19
N ASP A 21 6.13 -3.30 15.06
CA ASP A 21 5.93 -2.15 15.98
C ASP A 21 7.18 -1.24 16.07
N ILE A 22 7.90 -1.10 14.94
CA ILE A 22 9.12 -0.26 14.84
C ILE A 22 8.85 0.86 13.83
N ASP A 23 8.99 2.11 14.26
CA ASP A 23 8.96 3.28 13.36
C ASP A 23 10.32 3.42 12.65
N LEU A 24 10.39 2.94 11.41
CA LEU A 24 11.62 2.94 10.60
C LEU A 24 12.06 4.35 10.23
N VAL A 25 11.12 5.26 10.02
CA VAL A 25 11.43 6.67 9.70
C VAL A 25 12.05 7.36 10.91
N GLN A 26 11.48 7.16 12.09
CA GLN A 26 12.01 7.70 13.33
C GLN A 26 13.44 7.17 13.61
N GLU A 27 13.66 5.86 13.44
CA GLU A 27 14.98 5.27 13.63
C GLU A 27 16.01 5.82 12.63
N GLN A 28 15.64 6.03 11.35
CA GLN A 28 16.53 6.70 10.39
C GLN A 28 16.91 8.11 10.83
N ILE A 29 15.95 8.88 11.36
CA ILE A 29 16.19 10.24 11.86
C ILE A 29 17.16 10.20 13.06
N LYS A 30 16.93 9.31 14.03
CA LYS A 30 17.82 9.14 15.18
C LYS A 30 19.26 8.79 14.77
N ILE A 31 19.41 7.84 13.83
CA ILE A 31 20.72 7.46 13.29
C ILE A 31 21.41 8.65 12.61
N ALA A 32 20.67 9.47 11.85
CA ALA A 32 21.21 10.66 11.23
C ALA A 32 21.71 11.70 12.25
N PHE A 33 21.12 11.74 13.45
CA PHE A 33 21.61 12.53 14.59
C PHE A 33 22.78 11.86 15.35
N GLY A 34 23.25 10.70 14.90
CA GLY A 34 24.37 9.98 15.52
C GLY A 34 23.98 9.05 16.67
N GLU A 35 22.70 8.83 16.88
CA GLU A 35 22.22 7.89 17.87
C GLU A 35 22.41 6.43 17.40
N LYS A 36 22.53 5.51 18.35
CA LYS A 36 22.52 4.07 18.06
C LYS A 36 21.09 3.58 17.91
N LEU A 37 20.91 2.49 17.15
CA LEU A 37 19.63 1.77 17.11
C LEU A 37 19.11 1.48 18.51
N SER A 38 17.83 1.73 18.75
CA SER A 38 17.17 1.53 20.04
C SER A 38 16.91 0.06 20.38
N PHE A 39 17.10 -0.84 19.44
CA PHE A 39 16.85 -2.30 19.56
C PHE A 39 17.97 -3.10 18.88
N ARG A 40 18.01 -4.39 19.16
CA ARG A 40 18.90 -5.38 18.53
C ARG A 40 18.05 -6.33 17.66
N GLN A 41 18.66 -7.02 16.72
CA GLN A 41 17.97 -7.98 15.84
C GLN A 41 17.12 -9.01 16.62
N LYS A 42 17.59 -9.48 17.78
CA LYS A 42 16.88 -10.45 18.60
C LYS A 42 15.64 -9.88 19.32
N ASP A 43 15.55 -8.58 19.42
CA ASP A 43 14.44 -7.90 20.08
C ASP A 43 13.24 -7.73 19.13
N ILE A 44 13.46 -7.89 17.81
CA ILE A 44 12.42 -7.77 16.78
C ILE A 44 11.52 -9.01 16.81
N LYS A 45 10.22 -8.78 16.94
CA LYS A 45 9.17 -9.79 16.88
C LYS A 45 8.22 -9.48 15.74
N TYR A 46 7.89 -10.47 14.94
CA TYR A 46 6.85 -10.35 13.93
C TYR A 46 5.50 -10.75 14.53
N GLN A 47 4.52 -9.86 14.45
CA GLN A 47 3.18 -10.08 14.97
C GLN A 47 2.15 -9.76 13.90
N GLY A 48 1.13 -10.62 13.80
CA GLY A 48 0.02 -10.41 12.88
C GLY A 48 0.41 -10.44 11.40
N HIS A 49 -0.38 -9.78 10.60
CA HIS A 49 -0.24 -9.69 9.15
C HIS A 49 -0.64 -8.30 8.66
N ALA A 50 0.10 -7.74 7.72
CA ALA A 50 -0.22 -6.46 7.10
C ALA A 50 -0.26 -6.57 5.58
N ILE A 51 -1.14 -5.79 4.95
CA ILE A 51 -1.29 -5.69 3.50
C ILE A 51 -1.26 -4.21 3.14
N GLU A 52 -0.47 -3.87 2.11
CA GLU A 52 -0.40 -2.52 1.56
C GLU A 52 -0.93 -2.50 0.13
N CYS A 53 -1.82 -1.54 -0.17
CA CYS A 53 -2.25 -1.18 -1.51
C CYS A 53 -1.72 0.22 -1.84
N ARG A 54 -0.91 0.34 -2.90
CA ARG A 54 -0.51 1.64 -3.45
C ARG A 54 -1.69 2.24 -4.21
N LEU A 55 -2.09 3.44 -3.85
CA LEU A 55 -3.17 4.16 -4.51
C LEU A 55 -2.58 5.03 -5.61
N ASN A 56 -2.78 4.63 -6.85
CA ASN A 56 -2.22 5.29 -8.02
C ASN A 56 -3.32 5.98 -8.84
N ALA A 57 -3.02 7.18 -9.31
CA ALA A 57 -3.84 7.94 -10.25
C ALA A 57 -3.64 7.39 -11.68
N GLU A 58 -4.28 6.24 -11.97
CA GLU A 58 -4.15 5.53 -13.24
C GLU A 58 -5.41 4.70 -13.53
N ASP A 59 -5.61 4.36 -14.79
CA ASP A 59 -6.65 3.42 -15.18
C ASP A 59 -6.36 2.04 -14.58
N PRO A 60 -7.34 1.39 -13.90
CA PRO A 60 -7.11 0.18 -13.12
C PRO A 60 -6.68 -1.04 -13.94
N TYR A 61 -6.93 -1.06 -15.25
CA TYR A 61 -6.71 -2.25 -16.07
C TYR A 61 -5.67 -2.08 -17.16
N ASN A 62 -5.53 -0.88 -17.72
CA ASN A 62 -4.51 -0.60 -18.73
C ASN A 62 -3.32 0.23 -18.20
N PHE A 63 -3.38 0.64 -16.92
CA PHE A 63 -2.33 1.36 -16.20
C PHE A 63 -1.94 2.73 -16.80
N MET A 64 -2.78 3.28 -17.67
CA MET A 64 -2.55 4.61 -18.22
C MET A 64 -2.69 5.67 -17.11
N PRO A 65 -1.69 6.57 -16.95
CA PRO A 65 -1.77 7.65 -15.98
C PRO A 65 -3.04 8.50 -16.15
N SER A 66 -3.62 8.90 -15.03
CA SER A 66 -4.82 9.76 -14.99
C SER A 66 -4.55 11.03 -14.18
N PRO A 67 -3.70 11.94 -14.68
CA PRO A 67 -3.48 13.22 -14.03
C PRO A 67 -4.77 14.04 -14.00
N GLY A 68 -4.94 14.90 -13.01
CA GLY A 68 -6.15 15.73 -12.89
C GLY A 68 -6.35 16.24 -11.47
N THR A 69 -7.47 16.90 -11.23
CA THR A 69 -7.81 17.42 -9.90
C THR A 69 -8.73 16.45 -9.17
N ILE A 70 -8.35 16.05 -7.97
CA ILE A 70 -9.18 15.25 -7.08
C ILE A 70 -10.34 16.14 -6.59
N SER A 71 -11.55 15.89 -7.08
CA SER A 71 -12.73 16.68 -6.72
C SER A 71 -13.32 16.29 -5.37
N ARG A 72 -13.25 14.98 -5.02
CA ARG A 72 -13.68 14.44 -3.75
C ARG A 72 -12.66 13.42 -3.24
N PHE A 73 -12.33 13.53 -1.96
CA PHE A 73 -11.34 12.67 -1.31
C PHE A 73 -11.84 12.27 0.07
N HIS A 74 -12.26 11.01 0.21
CA HIS A 74 -12.68 10.43 1.48
C HIS A 74 -11.80 9.22 1.77
N LEU A 75 -11.22 9.19 2.96
CA LEU A 75 -10.33 8.14 3.40
C LEU A 75 -11.04 7.24 4.40
N PRO A 76 -10.87 5.91 4.30
CA PRO A 76 -11.41 4.97 5.27
C PRO A 76 -10.69 5.09 6.61
N GLY A 77 -11.32 4.61 7.66
CA GLY A 77 -10.77 4.59 9.01
C GLY A 77 -11.09 3.30 9.76
N GLY A 78 -10.77 3.29 11.04
CA GLY A 78 -11.07 2.19 11.94
C GLY A 78 -9.85 1.40 12.41
N PRO A 79 -10.06 0.40 13.29
CA PRO A 79 -8.98 -0.39 13.87
C PRO A 79 -8.15 -1.14 12.83
N GLY A 80 -6.83 -0.95 12.85
CA GLY A 80 -5.92 -1.61 11.93
C GLY A 80 -5.94 -1.06 10.51
N VAL A 81 -6.47 0.14 10.28
CA VAL A 81 -6.38 0.87 9.00
C VAL A 81 -5.43 2.05 9.16
N ARG A 82 -4.43 2.11 8.27
CA ARG A 82 -3.47 3.23 8.15
C ARG A 82 -3.48 3.75 6.72
N ILE A 83 -3.43 5.06 6.58
CA ILE A 83 -3.26 5.71 5.29
C ILE A 83 -2.13 6.71 5.36
N ASP A 84 -1.18 6.55 4.44
CA ASP A 84 -0.09 7.51 4.22
C ASP A 84 -0.35 8.20 2.87
N THR A 85 -0.65 9.49 2.90
CA THR A 85 -0.96 10.26 1.70
C THR A 85 -0.53 11.72 1.85
N HIS A 86 -0.20 12.35 0.72
CA HIS A 86 -0.01 13.78 0.59
C HIS A 86 -1.20 14.45 -0.13
N ALA A 87 -2.12 13.65 -0.69
CA ALA A 87 -3.26 14.13 -1.45
C ALA A 87 -4.42 14.56 -0.54
N TYR A 88 -5.27 15.42 -1.06
CA TYR A 88 -6.46 15.96 -0.40
C TYR A 88 -7.49 16.39 -1.44
N GLY A 89 -8.70 16.72 -1.03
CA GLY A 89 -9.72 17.29 -1.93
C GLY A 89 -9.25 18.62 -2.54
N GLY A 90 -9.23 18.71 -3.87
CA GLY A 90 -8.66 19.84 -4.61
C GLY A 90 -7.19 19.66 -5.03
N TYR A 91 -6.51 18.60 -4.58
CA TYR A 91 -5.14 18.31 -4.99
C TYR A 91 -5.08 18.03 -6.51
N LYS A 92 -4.12 18.66 -7.18
CA LYS A 92 -3.86 18.44 -8.61
C LYS A 92 -2.73 17.44 -8.78
N VAL A 93 -3.07 16.25 -9.24
CA VAL A 93 -2.09 15.19 -9.56
C VAL A 93 -1.31 15.63 -10.80
N PRO A 94 0.03 15.79 -10.70
CA PRO A 94 0.84 16.24 -11.83
C PRO A 94 1.03 15.11 -12.86
N SER A 95 1.24 15.48 -14.12
CA SER A 95 1.47 14.53 -15.22
C SER A 95 2.93 14.11 -15.39
N ASN A 96 3.85 14.76 -14.69
CA ASN A 96 5.30 14.62 -14.88
C ASN A 96 6.01 13.95 -13.69
N TYR A 97 5.25 13.44 -12.72
CA TYR A 97 5.74 12.67 -11.59
C TYR A 97 5.03 11.31 -11.52
N ASP A 98 5.46 10.48 -10.57
CA ASP A 98 4.81 9.21 -10.27
C ASP A 98 3.31 9.40 -9.98
N SER A 99 2.50 8.44 -10.40
CA SER A 99 1.03 8.46 -10.25
C SER A 99 0.55 8.18 -8.83
N MET A 100 1.43 7.78 -7.91
CA MET A 100 1.05 7.40 -6.55
C MET A 100 0.55 8.60 -5.74
N VAL A 101 -0.69 8.54 -5.28
CA VAL A 101 -1.33 9.57 -4.44
C VAL A 101 -1.43 9.17 -2.97
N GLY A 102 -1.14 7.93 -2.65
CA GLY A 102 -1.14 7.45 -1.27
C GLY A 102 -0.94 5.95 -1.16
N LYS A 103 -0.97 5.46 0.07
CA LYS A 103 -0.93 4.03 0.42
C LYS A 103 -2.02 3.75 1.42
N LEU A 104 -2.77 2.68 1.19
CA LEU A 104 -3.72 2.13 2.14
C LEU A 104 -3.11 0.86 2.73
N ILE A 105 -2.98 0.81 4.03
CA ILE A 105 -2.38 -0.33 4.73
C ILE A 105 -3.38 -0.85 5.75
N THR A 106 -3.54 -2.17 5.80
CA THR A 106 -4.34 -2.82 6.83
C THR A 106 -3.52 -3.83 7.60
N TYR A 107 -3.79 -3.93 8.88
CA TYR A 107 -3.18 -4.87 9.81
C TYR A 107 -4.25 -5.74 10.46
N GLY A 108 -3.93 -6.99 10.71
CA GLY A 108 -4.76 -7.94 11.46
C GLY A 108 -3.91 -8.97 12.19
N GLU A 109 -4.49 -9.69 13.12
CA GLU A 109 -3.83 -10.81 13.82
C GLU A 109 -3.51 -11.97 12.86
N SER A 110 -4.27 -12.05 11.75
CA SER A 110 -4.09 -13.04 10.69
C SER A 110 -4.18 -12.38 9.31
N ARG A 111 -3.77 -13.13 8.26
CA ARG A 111 -3.94 -12.70 6.86
C ARG A 111 -5.41 -12.46 6.53
N ASP A 112 -6.30 -13.34 6.94
CA ASP A 112 -7.74 -13.23 6.67
C ASP A 112 -8.32 -11.96 7.28
N GLN A 113 -7.92 -11.62 8.52
CA GLN A 113 -8.37 -10.40 9.16
C GLN A 113 -7.81 -9.15 8.46
N ALA A 114 -6.55 -9.17 8.02
CA ALA A 114 -5.97 -8.06 7.27
C ALA A 114 -6.67 -7.89 5.91
N LEU A 115 -7.00 -8.99 5.20
CA LEU A 115 -7.77 -8.98 3.95
C LEU A 115 -9.18 -8.43 4.14
N ALA A 116 -9.91 -8.91 5.16
CA ALA A 116 -11.25 -8.43 5.45
C ALA A 116 -11.28 -6.92 5.75
N ARG A 117 -10.30 -6.42 6.50
CA ARG A 117 -10.13 -4.98 6.74
C ARG A 117 -9.80 -4.21 5.46
N MET A 118 -8.97 -4.79 4.59
CA MET A 118 -8.62 -4.17 3.31
C MET A 118 -9.85 -4.07 2.40
N ASP A 119 -10.66 -5.11 2.31
CA ASP A 119 -11.88 -5.10 1.50
C ASP A 119 -12.86 -4.00 1.97
N ILE A 120 -13.09 -3.92 3.28
CA ILE A 120 -13.91 -2.85 3.89
C ILE A 120 -13.32 -1.48 3.56
N ALA A 121 -12.03 -1.26 3.80
CA ALA A 121 -11.38 0.02 3.57
C ALA A 121 -11.40 0.43 2.09
N LEU A 122 -11.19 -0.52 1.16
CA LEU A 122 -11.32 -0.27 -0.29
C LEU A 122 -12.76 -0.01 -0.73
N SER A 123 -13.76 -0.46 0.03
CA SER A 123 -15.16 -0.16 -0.23
C SER A 123 -15.58 1.23 0.21
N GLU A 124 -14.93 1.75 1.25
CA GLU A 124 -15.21 3.07 1.83
C GLU A 124 -14.47 4.22 1.13
N ILE A 125 -13.26 3.94 0.59
CA ILE A 125 -12.43 4.98 -0.01
C ILE A 125 -13.11 5.62 -1.22
N VAL A 126 -13.13 6.96 -1.27
CA VAL A 126 -13.67 7.71 -2.41
C VAL A 126 -12.61 8.67 -2.92
N ILE A 127 -12.20 8.49 -4.17
CA ILE A 127 -11.29 9.39 -4.91
C ILE A 127 -11.95 9.68 -6.25
N GLU A 128 -12.51 10.90 -6.40
CA GLU A 128 -13.20 11.32 -7.61
C GLU A 128 -12.43 12.45 -8.34
N GLY A 129 -12.69 12.61 -9.63
CA GLY A 129 -12.04 13.60 -10.49
C GLY A 129 -10.85 13.04 -11.28
N ILE A 130 -10.36 11.87 -10.89
CA ILE A 130 -9.30 11.11 -11.58
C ILE A 130 -9.68 9.62 -11.59
N LYS A 131 -9.07 8.85 -12.48
CA LYS A 131 -9.11 7.38 -12.37
C LYS A 131 -8.08 6.91 -11.35
N THR A 132 -8.39 5.83 -10.65
CA THR A 132 -7.47 5.19 -9.71
C THR A 132 -7.49 3.68 -9.88
N ASN A 133 -6.45 3.02 -9.38
CA ASN A 133 -6.35 1.56 -9.36
C ASN A 133 -7.14 0.88 -8.21
N VAL A 134 -7.94 1.62 -7.45
CA VAL A 134 -8.80 1.08 -6.38
C VAL A 134 -9.70 -0.07 -6.86
N PRO A 135 -10.38 0.00 -8.03
CA PRO A 135 -11.16 -1.13 -8.53
C PRO A 135 -10.34 -2.40 -8.73
N LEU A 136 -9.12 -2.29 -9.23
CA LEU A 136 -8.21 -3.43 -9.38
C LEU A 136 -7.84 -4.04 -8.02
N HIS A 137 -7.54 -3.23 -7.02
CA HIS A 137 -7.26 -3.72 -5.67
C HIS A 137 -8.45 -4.48 -5.08
N ARG A 138 -9.68 -3.99 -5.27
CA ARG A 138 -10.89 -4.71 -4.85
C ARG A 138 -11.04 -6.06 -5.54
N ASP A 139 -10.76 -6.13 -6.84
CA ASP A 139 -10.76 -7.39 -7.58
C ASP A 139 -9.69 -8.38 -7.05
N LEU A 140 -8.53 -7.87 -6.62
CA LEU A 140 -7.42 -8.69 -6.14
C LEU A 140 -7.66 -9.22 -4.72
N VAL A 141 -8.10 -8.38 -3.79
CA VAL A 141 -8.30 -8.80 -2.40
C VAL A 141 -9.43 -9.81 -2.25
N ASN A 142 -10.35 -9.88 -3.21
CA ASN A 142 -11.44 -10.83 -3.29
C ASN A 142 -11.15 -12.04 -4.22
N ASP A 143 -9.95 -12.14 -4.77
CA ASP A 143 -9.55 -13.27 -5.60
C ASP A 143 -9.02 -14.42 -4.75
N GLY A 144 -9.59 -15.62 -4.92
CA GLY A 144 -9.23 -16.80 -4.13
C GLY A 144 -7.74 -17.13 -4.18
N SER A 145 -7.10 -17.02 -5.36
CA SER A 145 -5.66 -17.28 -5.49
C SER A 145 -4.81 -16.28 -4.70
N PHE A 146 -5.24 -15.02 -4.64
CA PHE A 146 -4.57 -14.01 -3.83
C PHE A 146 -4.84 -14.21 -2.33
N MET A 147 -6.06 -14.59 -1.96
CA MET A 147 -6.45 -14.87 -0.58
C MET A 147 -5.66 -16.05 -0.01
N ASP A 148 -5.50 -17.13 -0.78
CA ASP A 148 -4.73 -18.31 -0.40
C ASP A 148 -3.22 -18.05 -0.32
N GLY A 149 -2.74 -16.99 -0.97
CA GLY A 149 -1.30 -16.67 -1.10
C GLY A 149 -0.61 -17.49 -2.18
N GLY A 150 0.71 -17.33 -2.29
CA GLY A 150 1.49 -18.13 -3.24
C GLY A 150 1.39 -17.70 -4.71
N VAL A 151 0.81 -16.53 -5.00
CA VAL A 151 0.80 -15.94 -6.35
C VAL A 151 2.22 -15.59 -6.80
N ASN A 152 2.50 -15.74 -8.09
CA ASN A 152 3.80 -15.44 -8.69
C ASN A 152 3.77 -14.14 -9.50
N ILE A 153 4.93 -13.73 -10.04
CA ILE A 153 5.10 -12.48 -10.78
C ILE A 153 4.23 -12.36 -12.04
N HIS A 154 3.73 -13.47 -12.60
CA HIS A 154 2.87 -13.49 -13.78
C HIS A 154 1.37 -13.50 -13.45
N TYR A 155 1.02 -13.56 -12.16
CA TYR A 155 -0.36 -13.70 -11.73
C TYR A 155 -1.27 -12.59 -12.28
N LEU A 156 -0.89 -11.34 -12.09
CA LEU A 156 -1.71 -10.20 -12.51
C LEU A 156 -1.83 -10.13 -14.04
N GLU A 157 -0.72 -10.33 -14.75
CA GLU A 157 -0.71 -10.34 -16.21
C GLU A 157 -1.67 -11.41 -16.78
N ASN A 158 -1.60 -12.62 -16.25
CA ASN A 158 -2.48 -13.72 -16.67
C ASN A 158 -3.96 -13.45 -16.32
N LYS A 159 -4.23 -12.88 -15.14
CA LYS A 159 -5.58 -12.52 -14.72
C LYS A 159 -6.20 -11.46 -15.64
N LEU A 160 -5.44 -10.46 -16.07
CA LEU A 160 -5.92 -9.39 -16.94
C LEU A 160 -6.12 -9.87 -18.38
N LYS A 161 -5.25 -10.74 -18.91
CA LYS A 161 -5.43 -11.36 -20.25
C LYS A 161 -6.72 -12.19 -20.34
N ASN A 162 -7.14 -12.84 -19.28
CA ASN A 162 -8.36 -13.66 -19.25
C ASN A 162 -9.64 -12.83 -19.10
N LYS A 163 -9.55 -11.52 -18.82
CA LYS A 163 -10.70 -10.60 -18.75
C LYS A 163 -10.95 -9.83 -20.06
N SER A 164 -10.02 -9.93 -21.04
CA SER A 164 -10.14 -9.34 -22.38
C SER A 164 -10.83 -10.33 -23.31
#